data_4b43e769c79d2256c535943521a823ed
#
_entry.id   4b43e769c79d2256c535943521a823ed
#
_cell.length_a   1.000
_cell.length_b   1.000
_cell.length_c   1.000
_cell.angle_alpha   90.00
_cell.angle_beta   90.00
_cell.angle_gamma   90.00
#
_symmetry.space_group_name_H-M   'P 1'
#
loop_
_entity.id
_entity.type
_entity.pdbx_description
1 polymer ?
#
loop_
_entity_poly.entity_id
_entity_poly.type
_entity_poly.pdbx_seq_one_letter_code
_entity_poly.pdbx_strand_id
1 'polypeptide(L)'
;RRSSDLTVKNFIIANVVIVAILMFIFKFLLPYTLSFFAKTEIFAVNSMGLPFNSGTIFAFLFIVAVFYFGLNYTKKKGHVFYNTLILSTLFILIGFSTWLMLPIRANANTPINENKPSDAAEVLAYYNREQYGEQKLFYGPQFSDAYSGLDSITPYLDDKPNYERDYKTGTYIITNNFKNARSEER
;
A
#
# COMPACT_ATOMS: atom_id res chain seq x y z
N ARG A 1 -43.82 -5.28 10.35
CA ARG A 1 -42.82 -5.52 9.30
C ARG A 1 -42.85 -4.32 8.39
N ARG A 2 -42.04 -3.28 8.65
CA ARG A 2 -41.81 -2.18 7.70
C ARG A 2 -41.10 -2.79 6.50
N SER A 3 -41.81 -2.93 5.40
CA SER A 3 -41.20 -3.02 4.07
C SER A 3 -40.29 -1.80 3.94
N SER A 4 -38.99 -1.99 3.79
CA SER A 4 -38.08 -0.91 3.48
C SER A 4 -38.46 -0.43 2.09
N ASP A 5 -39.15 0.70 2.00
CA ASP A 5 -39.41 1.39 0.74
C ASP A 5 -38.09 1.88 0.15
N LEU A 6 -37.29 0.93 -0.39
CA LEU A 6 -36.09 1.21 -1.17
C LEU A 6 -36.53 1.81 -2.50
N THR A 7 -36.74 3.11 -2.50
CA THR A 7 -36.91 3.86 -3.74
C THR A 7 -35.68 3.62 -4.62
N VAL A 8 -35.84 3.48 -5.93
CA VAL A 8 -34.75 3.30 -6.91
C VAL A 8 -33.62 4.33 -6.67
N LYS A 9 -33.99 5.57 -6.34
CA LYS A 9 -33.05 6.62 -5.96
C LYS A 9 -32.17 6.23 -4.76
N ASN A 10 -32.78 5.73 -3.69
CA ASN A 10 -32.02 5.35 -2.48
C ASN A 10 -31.13 4.13 -2.72
N PHE A 11 -31.58 3.19 -3.58
CA PHE A 11 -30.77 2.06 -4.01
C PHE A 11 -29.53 2.51 -4.79
N ILE A 12 -29.66 3.43 -5.76
CA ILE A 12 -28.53 3.96 -6.53
C ILE A 12 -27.55 4.69 -5.60
N ILE A 13 -28.05 5.57 -4.73
CA ILE A 13 -27.20 6.31 -3.78
C ILE A 13 -26.42 5.35 -2.88
N ALA A 14 -27.09 4.32 -2.34
CA ALA A 14 -26.43 3.33 -1.48
C ALA A 14 -25.29 2.60 -2.23
N ASN A 15 -25.52 2.19 -3.49
CA ASN A 15 -24.48 1.54 -4.29
C ASN A 15 -23.29 2.48 -4.57
N VAL A 16 -23.54 3.74 -4.91
CA VAL A 16 -22.47 4.74 -5.13
C VAL A 16 -21.64 4.92 -3.86
N VAL A 17 -22.28 5.03 -2.69
CA VAL A 17 -21.61 5.16 -1.41
C VAL A 17 -20.76 3.92 -1.09
N ILE A 18 -21.30 2.72 -1.32
CA ILE A 18 -20.58 1.46 -1.11
C ILE A 18 -19.33 1.40 -1.99
N VAL A 19 -19.46 1.71 -3.29
CA VAL A 19 -18.32 1.75 -4.21
C VAL A 19 -17.27 2.78 -3.77
N ALA A 20 -17.70 3.97 -3.34
CA ALA A 20 -16.79 5.00 -2.82
C ALA A 20 -16.03 4.52 -1.57
N ILE A 21 -16.71 3.85 -0.64
CA ILE A 21 -16.08 3.27 0.56
C ILE A 21 -15.07 2.19 0.16
N LEU A 22 -15.42 1.29 -0.74
CA LEU A 22 -14.50 0.25 -1.22
C LEU A 22 -13.28 0.85 -1.91
N MET A 23 -13.46 1.85 -2.77
CA MET A 23 -12.35 2.56 -3.40
C MET A 23 -11.46 3.24 -2.36
N PHE A 24 -12.05 3.84 -1.32
CA PHE A 24 -11.29 4.45 -0.22
C PHE A 24 -10.45 3.40 0.53
N ILE A 25 -11.02 2.25 0.85
CA ILE A 25 -10.30 1.17 1.53
C ILE A 25 -9.11 0.69 0.68
N PHE A 26 -9.35 0.33 -0.58
CA PHE A 26 -8.32 -0.27 -1.43
C PHE A 26 -7.30 0.73 -1.97
N LYS A 27 -7.67 2.00 -2.22
CA LYS A 27 -6.73 3.00 -2.75
C LYS A 27 -6.03 3.85 -1.69
N PHE A 28 -6.63 3.95 -0.50
CA PHE A 28 -6.07 4.80 0.55
C PHE A 28 -5.74 4.00 1.81
N LEU A 29 -6.70 3.38 2.46
CA LEU A 29 -6.49 2.77 3.77
C LEU A 29 -5.38 1.71 3.73
N LEU A 30 -5.47 0.75 2.82
CA LEU A 30 -4.51 -0.36 2.75
C LEU A 30 -3.14 0.07 2.25
N PRO A 31 -2.99 0.82 1.12
CA PRO A 31 -1.67 1.27 0.66
C PRO A 31 -0.98 2.20 1.66
N TYR A 32 -1.71 3.12 2.29
CA TYR A 32 -1.11 4.00 3.30
C TYR A 32 -0.67 3.24 4.55
N THR A 33 -1.42 2.22 4.97
CA THR A 33 -1.00 1.34 6.07
C THR A 33 0.29 0.61 5.71
N LEU A 34 0.38 -0.02 4.53
CA LEU A 34 1.60 -0.68 4.07
C LEU A 34 2.77 0.31 3.92
N SER A 35 2.50 1.50 3.34
CA SER A 35 3.50 2.57 3.21
C SER A 35 4.02 3.05 4.57
N PHE A 36 3.17 3.10 5.59
CA PHE A 36 3.58 3.43 6.94
C PHE A 36 4.56 2.39 7.50
N PHE A 37 4.27 1.10 7.34
CA PHE A 37 5.19 0.04 7.73
C PHE A 37 6.52 0.14 7.00
N ALA A 38 6.50 0.28 5.66
CA ALA A 38 7.70 0.39 4.84
C ALA A 38 8.56 1.60 5.23
N LYS A 39 7.95 2.79 5.36
CA LYS A 39 8.68 4.02 5.73
C LYS A 39 9.27 3.95 7.13
N THR A 40 8.52 3.40 8.09
CA THR A 40 9.00 3.24 9.47
C THR A 40 10.15 2.25 9.52
N GLU A 41 10.10 1.18 8.73
CA GLU A 41 11.19 0.21 8.61
C GLU A 41 12.44 0.83 8.05
N ILE A 42 12.35 1.51 6.89
CA ILE A 42 13.48 2.18 6.25
C ILE A 42 14.07 3.24 7.17
N PHE A 43 13.24 4.03 7.85
CA PHE A 43 13.70 5.03 8.80
C PHE A 43 14.44 4.41 9.99
N ALA A 44 13.89 3.35 10.59
CA ALA A 44 14.50 2.68 11.74
C ALA A 44 15.87 2.06 11.38
N VAL A 45 15.97 1.45 10.20
CA VAL A 45 17.21 0.81 9.77
C VAL A 45 18.24 1.85 9.29
N ASN A 46 17.85 2.74 8.38
CA ASN A 46 18.81 3.65 7.74
C ASN A 46 19.19 4.85 8.62
N SER A 47 18.24 5.38 9.44
CA SER A 47 18.50 6.56 10.26
C SER A 47 18.90 6.24 11.69
N MET A 48 18.35 5.16 12.26
CA MET A 48 18.64 4.78 13.65
C MET A 48 19.66 3.63 13.76
N GLY A 49 20.03 3.00 12.65
CA GLY A 49 20.98 1.88 12.64
C GLY A 49 20.46 0.61 13.31
N LEU A 50 19.13 0.45 13.38
CA LEU A 50 18.51 -0.72 14.00
C LEU A 50 18.53 -1.93 13.04
N PRO A 51 18.48 -3.16 13.56
CA PRO A 51 18.41 -4.34 12.71
C PRO A 51 17.14 -4.38 11.87
N PHE A 52 17.17 -5.10 10.75
CA PHE A 52 16.01 -5.33 9.89
C PHE A 52 14.81 -5.87 10.70
N ASN A 53 13.61 -5.46 10.29
CA ASN A 53 12.30 -5.72 10.88
C ASN A 53 12.01 -4.98 12.22
N SER A 54 12.93 -4.21 12.77
CA SER A 54 12.70 -3.44 13.99
C SER A 54 11.66 -2.34 13.77
N GLY A 55 11.73 -1.61 12.66
CA GLY A 55 10.75 -0.58 12.32
C GLY A 55 9.36 -1.13 12.09
N THR A 56 9.26 -2.32 11.49
CA THR A 56 7.98 -3.04 11.32
C THR A 56 7.34 -3.37 12.67
N ILE A 57 8.12 -3.81 13.65
CA ILE A 57 7.63 -4.07 15.01
C ILE A 57 7.17 -2.77 15.67
N PHE A 58 7.93 -1.67 15.55
CA PHE A 58 7.53 -0.36 16.08
C PHE A 58 6.24 0.15 15.43
N ALA A 59 6.12 0.03 14.10
CA ALA A 59 4.91 0.41 13.38
C ALA A 59 3.69 -0.37 13.85
N PHE A 60 3.84 -1.69 14.06
CA PHE A 60 2.78 -2.54 14.57
C PHE A 60 2.33 -2.11 15.98
N LEU A 61 3.28 -1.96 16.90
CA LEU A 61 2.98 -1.54 18.28
C LEU A 61 2.33 -0.14 18.31
N PHE A 62 2.80 0.77 17.44
CA PHE A 62 2.19 2.11 17.31
C PHE A 62 0.73 2.03 16.85
N ILE A 63 0.44 1.24 15.83
CA ILE A 63 -0.93 1.04 15.34
C ILE A 63 -1.82 0.44 16.44
N VAL A 64 -1.35 -0.58 17.15
CA VAL A 64 -2.08 -1.18 18.28
C VAL A 64 -2.37 -0.14 19.36
N ALA A 65 -1.39 0.69 19.70
CA ALA A 65 -1.56 1.77 20.68
C ALA A 65 -2.61 2.80 20.21
N VAL A 66 -2.54 3.24 18.94
CA VAL A 66 -3.51 4.19 18.37
C VAL A 66 -4.94 3.65 18.44
N PHE A 67 -5.15 2.39 18.06
CA PHE A 67 -6.48 1.77 18.17
C PHE A 67 -6.93 1.62 19.61
N TYR A 68 -6.05 1.17 20.51
CA TYR A 68 -6.36 1.02 21.92
C TYR A 68 -6.79 2.35 22.57
N PHE A 69 -5.98 3.39 22.38
CA PHE A 69 -6.28 4.72 22.94
C PHE A 69 -7.51 5.35 22.26
N GLY A 70 -7.66 5.21 20.95
CA GLY A 70 -8.79 5.73 20.18
C GLY A 70 -10.11 5.12 20.64
N LEU A 71 -10.17 3.78 20.75
CA LEU A 71 -11.36 3.07 21.22
C LEU A 71 -11.70 3.43 22.69
N ASN A 72 -10.69 3.49 23.54
CA ASN A 72 -10.89 3.82 24.95
C ASN A 72 -11.39 5.28 25.12
N TYR A 73 -10.81 6.20 24.35
CA TYR A 73 -11.23 7.61 24.36
C TYR A 73 -12.68 7.77 23.88
N THR A 74 -13.02 7.20 22.74
CA THR A 74 -14.38 7.30 22.17
C THR A 74 -15.43 6.63 23.05
N LYS A 75 -15.07 5.50 23.68
CA LYS A 75 -15.94 4.81 24.64
C LYS A 75 -16.19 5.67 25.88
N LYS A 76 -15.13 6.28 26.46
CA LYS A 76 -15.26 7.15 27.64
C LYS A 76 -16.09 8.41 27.37
N LYS A 77 -16.00 8.97 26.15
CA LYS A 77 -16.75 10.16 25.73
C LYS A 77 -18.18 9.86 25.24
N GLY A 78 -18.56 8.59 25.12
CA GLY A 78 -19.87 8.18 24.61
C GLY A 78 -20.08 8.44 23.12
N HIS A 79 -19.03 8.65 22.33
CA HIS A 79 -19.10 8.91 20.90
C HIS A 79 -19.29 7.58 20.12
N VAL A 80 -20.52 7.06 20.09
CA VAL A 80 -20.84 5.76 19.49
C VAL A 80 -20.42 5.69 18.01
N PHE A 81 -20.72 6.73 17.23
CA PHE A 81 -20.39 6.76 15.80
C PHE A 81 -18.90 6.61 15.54
N TYR A 82 -18.06 7.42 16.21
CA TYR A 82 -16.60 7.34 16.05
C TYR A 82 -16.03 6.02 16.58
N ASN A 83 -16.59 5.49 17.66
CA ASN A 83 -16.20 4.18 18.18
C ASN A 83 -16.45 3.08 17.14
N THR A 84 -17.63 3.09 16.49
CA THR A 84 -17.98 2.13 15.43
C THR A 84 -17.06 2.27 14.22
N LEU A 85 -16.71 3.49 13.80
CA LEU A 85 -15.77 3.72 12.69
C LEU A 85 -14.39 3.16 12.99
N ILE A 86 -13.82 3.45 14.17
CA ILE A 86 -12.51 2.96 14.58
C ILE A 86 -12.53 1.42 14.64
N LEU A 87 -13.58 0.85 15.22
CA LEU A 87 -13.74 -0.60 15.33
C LEU A 87 -13.86 -1.26 13.95
N SER A 88 -14.64 -0.68 13.04
CA SER A 88 -14.77 -1.18 11.65
C SER A 88 -13.42 -1.13 10.93
N THR A 89 -12.68 -0.04 11.06
CA THR A 89 -11.34 0.09 10.48
C THR A 89 -10.38 -0.95 11.04
N LEU A 90 -10.41 -1.18 12.36
CA LEU A 90 -9.62 -2.22 13.01
C LEU A 90 -9.91 -3.61 12.43
N PHE A 91 -11.19 -3.98 12.28
CA PHE A 91 -11.56 -5.28 11.72
C PHE A 91 -11.16 -5.42 10.25
N ILE A 92 -11.23 -4.34 9.45
CA ILE A 92 -10.72 -4.34 8.07
C ILE A 92 -9.22 -4.64 8.06
N LEU A 93 -8.44 -3.98 8.93
CA LEU A 93 -7.00 -4.21 9.02
C LEU A 93 -6.66 -5.61 9.53
N ILE A 94 -7.43 -6.14 10.49
CA ILE A 94 -7.28 -7.54 10.95
C ILE A 94 -7.56 -8.51 9.79
N GLY A 95 -8.62 -8.30 9.02
CA GLY A 95 -8.89 -9.11 7.83
C GLY A 95 -7.77 -9.03 6.81
N PHE A 96 -7.25 -7.81 6.55
CA PHE A 96 -6.12 -7.60 5.65
C PHE A 96 -4.80 -8.18 6.17
N SER A 97 -4.66 -8.42 7.49
CA SER A 97 -3.46 -9.03 8.06
C SER A 97 -3.15 -10.43 7.52
N THR A 98 -4.09 -11.08 6.84
CA THR A 98 -3.84 -12.33 6.10
C THR A 98 -2.74 -12.17 5.03
N TRP A 99 -2.51 -10.95 4.56
CA TRP A 99 -1.40 -10.61 3.64
C TRP A 99 -0.02 -10.82 4.26
N LEU A 100 0.09 -10.88 5.59
CA LEU A 100 1.32 -11.26 6.29
C LEU A 100 1.81 -12.68 5.91
N MET A 101 0.94 -13.52 5.35
CA MET A 101 1.35 -14.79 4.79
C MET A 101 2.34 -14.64 3.62
N LEU A 102 2.30 -13.52 2.89
CA LEU A 102 3.22 -13.26 1.77
C LEU A 102 4.67 -13.17 2.24
N PRO A 103 5.05 -12.25 3.16
CA PRO A 103 6.42 -12.18 3.63
C PRO A 103 6.84 -13.42 4.44
N ILE A 104 5.93 -14.08 5.15
CA ILE A 104 6.24 -15.33 5.85
C ILE A 104 6.65 -16.41 4.84
N ARG A 105 5.88 -16.61 3.76
CA ARG A 105 6.21 -17.57 2.70
C ARG A 105 7.46 -17.18 1.93
N ALA A 106 7.63 -15.90 1.62
CA ALA A 106 8.79 -15.39 0.91
C ALA A 106 10.10 -15.68 1.67
N ASN A 107 10.09 -15.51 2.99
CA ASN A 107 11.24 -15.81 3.84
C ASN A 107 11.44 -17.34 4.09
N ALA A 108 10.41 -18.16 3.88
CA ALA A 108 10.52 -19.62 4.01
C ALA A 108 11.22 -20.29 2.80
N ASN A 109 11.68 -19.53 1.80
CA ASN A 109 12.39 -20.01 0.60
C ASN A 109 11.65 -21.15 -0.10
N THR A 110 10.34 -20.97 -0.34
CA THR A 110 9.53 -21.95 -1.07
C THR A 110 10.00 -22.09 -2.52
N PRO A 111 9.83 -23.27 -3.18
CA PRO A 111 10.29 -23.50 -4.57
C PRO A 111 9.71 -22.50 -5.58
N ILE A 112 8.50 -22.01 -5.35
CA ILE A 112 7.84 -20.96 -6.16
C ILE A 112 7.72 -19.72 -5.28
N ASN A 113 8.52 -18.70 -5.57
CA ASN A 113 8.57 -17.45 -4.81
C ASN A 113 8.72 -16.26 -5.77
N GLU A 114 7.65 -15.99 -6.55
CA GLU A 114 7.62 -14.86 -7.48
C GLU A 114 7.64 -13.54 -6.73
N ASN A 115 8.46 -12.59 -7.22
CA ASN A 115 8.64 -11.24 -6.68
C ASN A 115 9.09 -11.17 -5.21
N LYS A 116 9.31 -12.29 -4.57
CA LYS A 116 9.86 -12.46 -3.22
C LYS A 116 9.53 -11.32 -2.24
N PRO A 117 8.26 -11.01 -1.93
CA PRO A 117 7.88 -9.91 -1.04
C PRO A 117 8.24 -10.25 0.42
N SER A 118 9.52 -10.15 0.76
CA SER A 118 10.09 -10.62 2.04
C SER A 118 10.03 -9.58 3.15
N ASP A 119 9.81 -8.31 2.82
CA ASP A 119 9.71 -7.20 3.77
C ASP A 119 8.55 -6.24 3.48
N ALA A 120 8.38 -5.21 4.34
CA ALA A 120 7.27 -4.28 4.24
C ALA A 120 7.32 -3.42 2.95
N ALA A 121 8.52 -3.08 2.45
CA ALA A 121 8.67 -2.30 1.22
C ALA A 121 8.31 -3.15 -0.01
N GLU A 122 8.81 -4.38 -0.07
CA GLU A 122 8.52 -5.32 -1.14
C GLU A 122 7.03 -5.76 -1.14
N VAL A 123 6.39 -5.90 0.04
CA VAL A 123 4.94 -6.14 0.13
C VAL A 123 4.15 -4.96 -0.40
N LEU A 124 4.59 -3.72 -0.16
CA LEU A 124 3.96 -2.52 -0.73
C LEU A 124 4.11 -2.49 -2.26
N ALA A 125 5.31 -2.76 -2.79
CA ALA A 125 5.57 -2.84 -4.22
C ALA A 125 4.73 -3.95 -4.89
N TYR A 126 4.61 -5.10 -4.23
CA TYR A 126 3.74 -6.19 -4.67
C TYR A 126 2.26 -5.79 -4.70
N TYR A 127 1.78 -5.10 -3.65
CA TYR A 127 0.41 -4.59 -3.61
C TYR A 127 0.12 -3.58 -4.73
N ASN A 128 1.07 -2.69 -4.98
CA ASN A 128 0.98 -1.68 -6.04
C ASN A 128 1.19 -2.27 -7.44
N ARG A 129 1.59 -3.56 -7.54
CA ARG A 129 1.91 -4.24 -8.82
C ARG A 129 3.04 -3.56 -9.59
N GLU A 130 4.01 -2.97 -8.89
CA GLU A 130 5.09 -2.19 -9.50
C GLU A 130 5.94 -3.02 -10.48
N GLN A 131 6.05 -4.34 -10.25
CA GLN A 131 6.75 -5.28 -11.15
C GLN A 131 6.15 -5.39 -12.57
N TYR A 132 4.88 -5.03 -12.74
CA TYR A 132 4.23 -5.11 -14.06
C TYR A 132 4.32 -3.80 -14.85
N GLY A 133 4.91 -2.75 -14.27
CA GLY A 133 4.97 -1.42 -14.85
C GLY A 133 3.60 -0.73 -14.93
N GLU A 134 3.58 0.48 -15.44
CA GLU A 134 2.34 1.25 -15.65
C GLU A 134 1.67 0.81 -16.96
N GLN A 135 0.45 0.27 -16.88
CA GLN A 135 -0.39 0.09 -18.06
C GLN A 135 -0.97 1.45 -18.47
N LYS A 136 -0.47 1.99 -19.56
CA LYS A 136 -0.97 3.26 -20.13
C LYS A 136 -2.25 2.98 -20.92
N LEU A 137 -3.40 3.52 -20.45
CA LEU A 137 -4.72 3.26 -21.05
C LEU A 137 -4.94 4.01 -22.37
N PHE A 138 -4.33 5.18 -22.57
CA PHE A 138 -4.60 6.05 -23.71
C PHE A 138 -3.39 6.32 -24.60
N TYR A 139 -2.18 6.36 -24.03
CA TYR A 139 -0.94 6.63 -24.75
C TYR A 139 0.20 5.79 -24.16
N GLY A 140 0.96 5.12 -24.99
CA GLY A 140 2.09 4.29 -24.58
C GLY A 140 2.82 3.71 -25.80
N PRO A 141 3.98 3.06 -25.60
CA PRO A 141 4.70 2.41 -26.67
C PRO A 141 3.79 1.37 -27.35
N GLN A 142 3.73 1.39 -28.67
CA GLN A 142 2.96 0.43 -29.45
C GLN A 142 3.84 -0.76 -29.85
N PHE A 143 3.21 -1.88 -30.20
CA PHE A 143 3.93 -3.09 -30.62
C PHE A 143 4.79 -2.86 -31.88
N SER A 144 4.39 -1.93 -32.78
CA SER A 144 5.11 -1.57 -34.00
C SER A 144 6.36 -0.74 -33.77
N ASP A 145 6.46 -0.03 -32.60
CA ASP A 145 7.60 0.79 -32.23
C ASP A 145 7.77 0.80 -30.71
N ALA A 146 8.66 -0.06 -30.24
CA ALA A 146 8.95 -0.22 -28.80
C ALA A 146 9.57 1.03 -28.18
N TYR A 147 10.11 1.95 -28.97
CA TYR A 147 10.72 3.20 -28.53
C TYR A 147 9.79 4.41 -28.70
N SER A 148 8.65 4.25 -29.38
CA SER A 148 7.66 5.31 -29.44
C SER A 148 7.10 5.57 -28.05
N GLY A 149 7.18 6.81 -27.60
CA GLY A 149 6.74 7.20 -26.27
C GLY A 149 7.88 7.45 -25.27
N LEU A 150 9.15 7.34 -25.67
CA LEU A 150 10.28 7.84 -24.91
C LEU A 150 10.64 9.24 -25.39
N ASP A 151 10.90 10.16 -24.43
CA ASP A 151 11.47 11.47 -24.77
C ASP A 151 12.92 11.30 -25.20
N SER A 152 13.27 11.84 -26.36
CA SER A 152 14.64 11.74 -26.92
C SER A 152 15.64 12.65 -26.19
N ILE A 153 15.18 13.71 -25.51
CA ILE A 153 16.04 14.70 -24.83
C ILE A 153 16.18 14.33 -23.34
N THR A 154 15.07 14.00 -22.69
CA THR A 154 15.03 13.61 -21.27
C THR A 154 14.29 12.28 -21.10
N PRO A 155 14.94 11.15 -21.42
CA PRO A 155 14.26 9.85 -21.45
C PRO A 155 13.79 9.35 -20.08
N TYR A 156 14.29 9.96 -19.00
CA TYR A 156 13.98 9.55 -17.65
C TYR A 156 13.44 10.71 -16.83
N LEU A 157 12.42 10.44 -16.01
CA LEU A 157 11.85 11.34 -15.02
C LEU A 157 12.08 10.76 -13.62
N ASP A 158 12.18 11.63 -12.63
CA ASP A 158 12.23 11.20 -11.23
C ASP A 158 10.94 10.46 -10.85
N ASP A 159 11.10 9.37 -10.14
CA ASP A 159 10.01 8.59 -9.59
C ASP A 159 10.29 8.22 -8.13
N LYS A 160 9.35 7.54 -7.50
CA LYS A 160 9.50 7.08 -6.13
C LYS A 160 10.67 6.11 -6.02
N PRO A 161 11.55 6.28 -5.02
CA PRO A 161 12.67 5.37 -4.84
C PRO A 161 12.19 3.98 -4.45
N ASN A 162 12.72 2.96 -5.13
CA ASN A 162 12.57 1.56 -4.76
C ASN A 162 13.73 1.16 -3.86
N TYR A 163 13.41 0.53 -2.73
CA TYR A 163 14.36 0.15 -1.71
C TYR A 163 14.53 -1.36 -1.67
N GLU A 164 15.79 -1.82 -1.64
CA GLU A 164 16.15 -3.21 -1.42
C GLU A 164 17.08 -3.35 -0.22
N ARG A 165 17.03 -4.53 0.43
CA ARG A 165 17.92 -4.84 1.57
C ARG A 165 19.32 -5.16 1.10
N ASP A 166 20.30 -4.43 1.59
CA ASP A 166 21.70 -4.82 1.49
C ASP A 166 22.17 -5.50 2.78
N TYR A 167 22.30 -6.82 2.72
CA TYR A 167 22.75 -7.62 3.86
C TYR A 167 24.24 -7.41 4.21
N LYS A 168 25.02 -6.78 3.32
CA LYS A 168 26.44 -6.50 3.57
C LYS A 168 26.62 -5.26 4.43
N THR A 169 25.86 -4.22 4.11
CA THR A 169 25.89 -2.94 4.87
C THR A 169 24.88 -2.91 6.01
N GLY A 170 23.89 -3.81 6.01
CA GLY A 170 22.81 -3.84 6.99
C GLY A 170 21.81 -2.69 6.82
N THR A 171 21.72 -2.10 5.63
CA THR A 171 20.87 -0.94 5.32
C THR A 171 20.01 -1.19 4.09
N TYR A 172 19.01 -0.33 3.89
CA TYR A 172 18.24 -0.29 2.64
C TYR A 172 18.93 0.62 1.64
N ILE A 173 19.17 0.12 0.43
CA ILE A 173 19.73 0.87 -0.71
C ILE A 173 18.63 1.21 -1.71
N ILE A 174 18.78 2.33 -2.41
CA ILE A 174 17.89 2.71 -3.51
C ILE A 174 18.38 2.02 -4.78
N THR A 175 17.56 1.15 -5.35
CA THR A 175 17.89 0.42 -6.59
C THR A 175 17.39 1.15 -7.83
N ASN A 176 16.27 1.84 -7.73
CA ASN A 176 15.71 2.62 -8.84
C ASN A 176 14.89 3.80 -8.29
N ASN A 177 15.08 4.98 -8.86
CA ASN A 177 14.34 6.20 -8.51
C ASN A 177 13.86 6.98 -9.74
N PHE A 178 13.80 6.35 -10.89
CA PHE A 178 13.39 6.98 -12.16
C PHE A 178 12.38 6.13 -12.91
N LYS A 179 11.63 6.76 -13.78
CA LYS A 179 10.74 6.15 -14.77
C LYS A 179 10.97 6.74 -16.14
N ASN A 180 10.55 6.01 -17.17
CA ASN A 180 10.63 6.49 -18.52
C ASN A 180 9.75 7.72 -18.73
N ALA A 181 10.34 8.79 -19.26
CA ALA A 181 9.61 9.98 -19.68
C ALA A 181 8.69 9.65 -20.86
N ARG A 182 7.51 10.26 -20.87
CA ARG A 182 6.58 10.16 -21.99
C ARG A 182 7.06 11.09 -23.10
N SER A 183 7.21 10.57 -24.35
CA SER A 183 7.34 11.46 -25.49
C SER A 183 5.98 12.12 -25.76
N GLU A 184 5.97 13.43 -25.92
CA GLU A 184 4.82 14.11 -26.48
C GLU A 184 4.77 13.73 -27.97
N GLU A 185 3.71 13.08 -28.40
CA GLU A 185 3.45 12.92 -29.82
C GLU A 185 3.21 14.32 -30.42
N ARG A 186 4.09 14.70 -31.32
CA ARG A 186 3.88 15.85 -32.22
C ARG A 186 3.08 15.42 -33.44
#